data_5946ff00615efcd49e3245b3d797fa5f
#
_entry.id   5946ff00615efcd49e3245b3d797fa5f
#
_cell.length_a   1.000
_cell.length_b   1.000
_cell.length_c   1.000
_cell.angle_alpha   90.00
_cell.angle_beta   90.00
_cell.angle_gamma   90.00
#
_symmetry.space_group_name_H-M   'P 1'
#
loop_
_entity.id
_entity.type
_entity.pdbx_description
1 polymer ?
#
loop_
_entity_poly.entity_id
_entity_poly.type
_entity_poly.pdbx_seq_one_letter_code
_entity_poly.pdbx_strand_id
1 'polypeptide(L)'
;MILSCNHISKSYGVDTILDDCSFFVNDGEKAAIVGNNGAGKSTIMKIIMGELSADNGTITLGKNKTIGYLAQYQDLASHNSIYDEVKSVKADIINMEKKLVEYEKAMSGVSGDELHKLMENYTNLEHRFQLLNGYSYKSEIEGVIKGLGFTEDDFNREVGTLSGGQKTRVALCKLLLEKPDIIMLDE
;
A
#
# COMPACT_ATOMS: atom_id res chain seq x y z
N MET A 1 7.07 15.26 -13.43
CA MET A 1 8.06 14.29 -12.98
C MET A 1 7.65 13.82 -11.59
N ILE A 2 7.42 12.53 -11.43
CA ILE A 2 7.02 11.93 -10.16
C ILE A 2 8.20 11.23 -9.47
N LEU A 3 9.12 10.66 -10.27
CA LEU A 3 10.33 9.98 -9.82
C LEU A 3 11.50 10.36 -10.72
N SER A 4 12.67 10.59 -10.14
CA SER A 4 13.94 10.79 -10.86
C SER A 4 15.06 10.03 -10.18
N CYS A 5 15.81 9.29 -10.97
CA CYS A 5 17.04 8.63 -10.58
C CYS A 5 18.18 9.28 -11.36
N ASN A 6 19.20 9.77 -10.67
CA ASN A 6 20.32 10.48 -11.28
C ASN A 6 21.63 9.83 -10.87
N HIS A 7 22.41 9.36 -11.86
CA HIS A 7 23.76 8.80 -11.70
C HIS A 7 23.84 7.67 -10.67
N ILE A 8 22.82 6.79 -10.64
CA ILE A 8 22.76 5.67 -9.69
C ILE A 8 23.78 4.61 -10.06
N SER A 9 24.68 4.31 -9.13
CA SER A 9 25.66 3.23 -9.25
C SER A 9 25.58 2.32 -8.02
N LYS A 10 25.76 1.01 -8.25
CA LYS A 10 25.80 0.00 -7.20
C LYS A 10 26.72 -1.14 -7.57
N SER A 11 27.63 -1.49 -6.65
CA SER A 11 28.56 -2.62 -6.79
C SER A 11 28.47 -3.54 -5.57
N TYR A 12 28.76 -4.81 -5.78
CA TYR A 12 28.95 -5.80 -4.73
C TYR A 12 30.36 -6.37 -4.85
N GLY A 13 31.24 -5.91 -3.97
CA GLY A 13 32.67 -6.22 -4.09
C GLY A 13 33.26 -5.68 -5.38
N VAL A 14 33.71 -6.57 -6.29
CA VAL A 14 34.28 -6.20 -7.59
C VAL A 14 33.25 -6.15 -8.72
N ASP A 15 32.05 -6.63 -8.49
CA ASP A 15 31.00 -6.72 -9.51
C ASP A 15 30.12 -5.46 -9.50
N THR A 16 30.21 -4.67 -10.56
CA THR A 16 29.30 -3.52 -10.76
C THR A 16 27.99 -4.00 -11.36
N ILE A 17 26.89 -3.77 -10.63
CA ILE A 17 25.53 -4.16 -11.03
C ILE A 17 24.78 -3.01 -11.71
N LEU A 18 24.98 -1.80 -11.20
CA LEU A 18 24.42 -0.58 -11.79
C LEU A 18 25.58 0.40 -12.01
N ASP A 19 25.70 0.90 -13.23
CA ASP A 19 26.74 1.83 -13.62
C ASP A 19 26.14 3.10 -14.23
N ASP A 20 26.17 4.18 -13.47
CA ASP A 20 25.74 5.53 -13.88
C ASP A 20 24.31 5.60 -14.49
N CYS A 21 23.37 4.88 -13.90
CA CYS A 21 22.00 4.81 -14.39
C CYS A 21 21.22 6.09 -14.09
N SER A 22 20.70 6.74 -15.14
CA SER A 22 19.88 7.95 -15.00
C SER A 22 18.59 7.81 -15.81
N PHE A 23 17.44 8.07 -15.15
CA PHE A 23 16.12 8.10 -15.79
C PHE A 23 15.12 8.86 -14.94
N PHE A 24 13.97 9.18 -15.52
CA PHE A 24 12.86 9.78 -14.79
C PHE A 24 11.53 9.19 -15.28
N VAL A 25 10.52 9.31 -14.44
CA VAL A 25 9.13 8.91 -14.73
C VAL A 25 8.21 10.10 -14.45
N ASN A 26 7.29 10.37 -15.36
CA ASN A 26 6.30 11.43 -15.21
C ASN A 26 4.99 10.90 -14.61
N ASP A 27 4.14 11.81 -14.13
CA ASP A 27 2.80 11.45 -13.67
C ASP A 27 2.00 10.79 -14.81
N GLY A 28 1.35 9.65 -14.49
CA GLY A 28 0.56 8.87 -15.44
C GLY A 28 1.36 8.08 -16.48
N GLU A 29 2.69 8.11 -16.41
CA GLU A 29 3.56 7.37 -17.31
C GLU A 29 3.68 5.90 -16.88
N LYS A 30 3.82 4.99 -17.85
CA LYS A 30 4.16 3.59 -17.65
C LYS A 30 5.57 3.36 -18.16
N ALA A 31 6.46 2.91 -17.28
CA ALA A 31 7.85 2.60 -17.60
C ALA A 31 8.12 1.11 -17.33
N ALA A 32 8.99 0.50 -18.13
CA ALA A 32 9.44 -0.87 -17.90
C ALA A 32 10.96 -0.93 -17.87
N ILE A 33 11.49 -1.61 -16.84
CA ILE A 33 12.92 -1.93 -16.75
C ILE A 33 13.12 -3.33 -17.36
N VAL A 34 13.83 -3.39 -18.48
CA VAL A 34 14.10 -4.64 -19.20
C VAL A 34 15.58 -4.99 -19.17
N GLY A 35 15.87 -6.29 -19.11
CA GLY A 35 17.24 -6.80 -19.08
C GLY A 35 17.28 -8.27 -18.67
N ASN A 36 18.44 -8.91 -18.86
CA ASN A 36 18.66 -10.30 -18.47
C ASN A 36 18.53 -10.50 -16.95
N ASN A 37 18.40 -11.78 -16.52
CA ASN A 37 18.45 -12.10 -15.10
C ASN A 37 19.85 -11.70 -14.55
N GLY A 38 19.86 -11.06 -13.38
CA GLY A 38 21.07 -10.51 -12.80
C GLY A 38 21.48 -9.11 -13.29
N ALA A 39 20.78 -8.50 -14.26
CA ALA A 39 21.10 -7.16 -14.79
C ALA A 39 20.79 -5.99 -13.82
N GLY A 40 20.41 -6.26 -12.56
CA GLY A 40 20.18 -5.22 -11.56
C GLY A 40 18.76 -4.67 -11.52
N LYS A 41 17.75 -5.28 -12.18
CA LYS A 41 16.37 -4.82 -12.18
C LYS A 41 15.79 -4.69 -10.77
N SER A 42 15.82 -5.76 -9.98
CA SER A 42 15.35 -5.73 -8.59
C SER A 42 16.26 -4.88 -7.68
N THR A 43 17.53 -4.73 -8.02
CA THR A 43 18.46 -3.87 -7.29
C THR A 43 18.07 -2.41 -7.40
N ILE A 44 17.79 -1.91 -8.61
CA ILE A 44 17.35 -0.51 -8.78
C ILE A 44 15.98 -0.27 -8.13
N MET A 45 15.05 -1.24 -8.19
CA MET A 45 13.76 -1.15 -7.50
C MET A 45 13.93 -1.03 -5.98
N LYS A 46 14.78 -1.86 -5.37
CA LYS A 46 15.10 -1.79 -3.93
C LYS A 46 15.76 -0.47 -3.53
N ILE A 47 16.62 0.10 -4.41
CA ILE A 47 17.23 1.40 -4.17
C ILE A 47 16.15 2.50 -4.21
N ILE A 48 15.22 2.46 -5.17
CA ILE A 48 14.09 3.41 -5.24
C ILE A 48 13.21 3.32 -4.00
N MET A 49 12.97 2.11 -3.46
CA MET A 49 12.22 1.90 -2.22
C MET A 49 12.97 2.32 -0.96
N GLY A 50 14.26 2.61 -1.05
CA GLY A 50 15.10 2.91 0.12
C GLY A 50 15.48 1.69 0.95
N GLU A 51 15.19 0.47 0.46
CA GLU A 51 15.60 -0.79 1.11
C GLU A 51 17.08 -1.09 0.93
N LEU A 52 17.69 -0.50 -0.09
CA LEU A 52 19.10 -0.62 -0.42
C LEU A 52 19.68 0.76 -0.71
N SER A 53 20.88 1.05 -0.19
CA SER A 53 21.58 2.29 -0.51
C SER A 53 22.32 2.16 -1.83
N ALA A 54 22.24 3.18 -2.70
CA ALA A 54 23.15 3.33 -3.82
C ALA A 54 24.57 3.69 -3.31
N ASP A 55 25.59 3.32 -4.08
CA ASP A 55 26.97 3.74 -3.79
C ASP A 55 27.21 5.17 -4.27
N ASN A 56 26.58 5.55 -5.39
CA ASN A 56 26.57 6.92 -5.91
C ASN A 56 25.18 7.26 -6.46
N GLY A 57 24.93 8.55 -6.66
CA GLY A 57 23.73 9.09 -7.25
C GLY A 57 22.67 9.52 -6.27
N THR A 58 21.55 9.98 -6.80
CA THR A 58 20.42 10.49 -6.00
C THR A 58 19.08 10.05 -6.58
N ILE A 59 18.15 9.74 -5.69
CA ILE A 59 16.75 9.50 -6.04
C ILE A 59 15.90 10.65 -5.51
N THR A 60 15.06 11.18 -6.35
CA THR A 60 14.14 12.24 -6.00
C THR A 60 12.71 11.78 -6.29
N LEU A 61 11.90 11.70 -5.26
CA LEU A 61 10.46 11.48 -5.34
C LEU A 61 9.72 12.81 -5.27
N GLY A 62 8.66 12.95 -6.04
CA GLY A 62 7.79 14.13 -5.99
C GLY A 62 7.28 14.39 -4.57
N LYS A 63 7.09 15.65 -4.20
CA LYS A 63 6.65 16.02 -2.86
C LYS A 63 5.32 15.35 -2.50
N ASN A 64 5.26 14.73 -1.33
CA ASN A 64 4.10 14.00 -0.81
C ASN A 64 3.63 12.83 -1.70
N LYS A 65 4.50 12.29 -2.55
CA LYS A 65 4.21 11.12 -3.37
C LYS A 65 4.58 9.85 -2.64
N THR A 66 3.78 8.81 -2.82
CA THR A 66 3.94 7.50 -2.20
C THR A 66 4.27 6.44 -3.24
N ILE A 67 5.06 5.46 -2.85
CA ILE A 67 5.41 4.32 -3.69
C ILE A 67 4.85 3.07 -3.04
N GLY A 68 4.18 2.24 -3.83
CA GLY A 68 3.82 0.90 -3.45
C GLY A 68 4.61 -0.11 -4.28
N TYR A 69 5.10 -1.15 -3.64
CA TYR A 69 5.95 -2.16 -4.26
C TYR A 69 5.38 -3.57 -4.08
N LEU A 70 5.30 -4.29 -5.18
CA LEU A 70 4.98 -5.70 -5.19
C LEU A 70 6.23 -6.49 -5.54
N ALA A 71 6.82 -7.15 -4.54
CA ALA A 71 8.00 -8.00 -4.72
C ALA A 71 7.65 -9.29 -5.47
N GLN A 72 8.63 -9.88 -6.17
CA GLN A 72 8.52 -11.14 -6.90
C GLN A 72 8.05 -12.30 -6.02
N TYR A 73 8.48 -12.35 -4.76
CA TYR A 73 8.06 -13.36 -3.79
C TYR A 73 7.34 -12.70 -2.62
N GLN A 74 6.08 -13.09 -2.42
CA GLN A 74 5.27 -12.69 -1.27
C GLN A 74 5.20 -13.86 -0.29
N ASP A 75 6.00 -13.80 0.78
CA ASP A 75 5.88 -14.76 1.89
C ASP A 75 4.76 -14.32 2.85
N LEU A 76 3.52 -14.40 2.35
CA LEU A 76 2.35 -14.18 3.17
C LEU A 76 2.04 -15.46 3.96
N ALA A 77 2.73 -15.64 5.08
CA ALA A 77 2.48 -16.70 6.06
C ALA A 77 1.41 -16.26 7.09
N SER A 78 0.29 -15.71 6.61
CA SER A 78 -0.78 -15.21 7.47
C SER A 78 -1.86 -16.28 7.67
N HIS A 79 -2.30 -16.46 8.94
CA HIS A 79 -3.48 -17.25 9.29
C HIS A 79 -4.79 -16.50 9.10
N ASN A 80 -4.73 -15.24 8.67
CA ASN A 80 -5.92 -14.45 8.39
C ASN A 80 -6.66 -15.01 7.17
N SER A 81 -7.97 -14.76 7.11
CA SER A 81 -8.74 -14.93 5.87
C SER A 81 -8.26 -13.93 4.80
N ILE A 82 -8.54 -14.23 3.50
CA ILE A 82 -8.25 -13.28 2.42
C ILE A 82 -8.88 -11.93 2.71
N TYR A 83 -10.14 -11.92 3.16
CA TYR A 83 -10.87 -10.68 3.46
C TYR A 83 -10.19 -9.91 4.60
N ASP A 84 -9.86 -10.55 5.72
CA ASP A 84 -9.26 -9.87 6.86
C ASP A 84 -7.84 -9.39 6.56
N GLU A 85 -7.07 -10.17 5.79
CA GLU A 85 -5.73 -9.78 5.34
C GLU A 85 -5.78 -8.51 4.47
N VAL A 86 -6.69 -8.46 3.50
CA VAL A 86 -6.87 -7.29 2.64
C VAL A 86 -7.46 -6.10 3.42
N LYS A 87 -8.41 -6.36 4.32
CA LYS A 87 -9.03 -5.36 5.19
C LYS A 87 -8.03 -4.67 6.12
N SER A 88 -6.93 -5.34 6.48
CA SER A 88 -5.89 -4.79 7.38
C SER A 88 -5.32 -3.46 6.88
N VAL A 89 -5.29 -3.22 5.58
CA VAL A 89 -4.86 -1.97 4.95
C VAL A 89 -5.72 -0.76 5.36
N LYS A 90 -6.99 -1.01 5.69
CA LYS A 90 -7.94 0.03 6.12
C LYS A 90 -8.06 0.16 7.65
N ALA A 91 -7.03 -0.28 8.40
CA ALA A 91 -7.05 -0.27 9.86
C ALA A 91 -7.40 1.11 10.45
N ASP A 92 -6.89 2.20 9.87
CA ASP A 92 -7.18 3.56 10.33
C ASP A 92 -8.67 3.91 10.19
N ILE A 93 -9.28 3.57 9.05
CA ILE A 93 -10.71 3.79 8.79
C ILE A 93 -11.55 2.96 9.76
N ILE A 94 -11.19 1.70 9.97
CA ILE A 94 -11.87 0.80 10.91
C ILE A 94 -11.80 1.33 12.34
N ASN A 95 -10.64 1.86 12.74
CA ASN A 95 -10.47 2.46 14.06
C ASN A 95 -11.30 3.75 14.21
N MET A 96 -11.45 4.55 13.16
CA MET A 96 -12.35 5.69 13.15
C MET A 96 -13.81 5.26 13.29
N GLU A 97 -14.26 4.24 12.54
CA GLU A 97 -15.62 3.67 12.65
C GLU A 97 -15.92 3.24 14.09
N LYS A 98 -14.99 2.51 14.73
CA LYS A 98 -15.13 2.10 16.14
C LYS A 98 -15.27 3.30 17.09
N LYS A 99 -14.41 4.31 16.92
CA LYS A 99 -14.46 5.51 17.77
C LYS A 99 -15.75 6.32 17.58
N LEU A 100 -16.29 6.39 16.38
CA LEU A 100 -17.58 7.03 16.14
C LEU A 100 -18.70 6.34 16.96
N VAL A 101 -18.73 4.99 16.93
CA VAL A 101 -19.67 4.21 17.73
C VAL A 101 -19.47 4.41 19.26
N GLU A 102 -18.20 4.55 19.70
CA GLU A 102 -17.88 4.83 21.11
C GLU A 102 -18.39 6.23 21.51
N TYR A 103 -18.21 7.25 20.68
CA TYR A 103 -18.74 8.59 20.94
C TYR A 103 -20.27 8.61 20.98
N GLU A 104 -20.96 7.91 20.07
CA GLU A 104 -22.42 7.79 20.07
C GLU A 104 -22.94 7.20 21.39
N LYS A 105 -22.28 6.14 21.87
CA LYS A 105 -22.64 5.52 23.17
C LYS A 105 -22.36 6.47 24.34
N ALA A 106 -21.20 7.16 24.34
CA ALA A 106 -20.83 8.07 25.41
C ALA A 106 -21.77 9.28 25.50
N MET A 107 -22.23 9.82 24.37
CA MET A 107 -23.16 10.94 24.33
C MET A 107 -24.51 10.65 25.00
N SER A 108 -24.94 9.40 25.03
CA SER A 108 -26.22 9.01 25.65
C SER A 108 -26.23 9.11 27.18
N GLY A 109 -25.07 9.22 27.83
CA GLY A 109 -24.94 9.24 29.29
C GLY A 109 -24.50 10.57 29.90
N VAL A 110 -24.28 11.62 29.09
CA VAL A 110 -23.71 12.90 29.53
C VAL A 110 -24.57 14.10 29.09
N SER A 111 -24.34 15.27 29.72
CA SER A 111 -25.07 16.52 29.40
C SER A 111 -24.17 17.76 29.62
N GLY A 112 -24.63 18.94 29.16
CA GLY A 112 -23.90 20.18 29.33
C GLY A 112 -22.59 20.24 28.54
N ASP A 113 -21.54 20.81 29.12
CA ASP A 113 -20.25 21.04 28.46
C ASP A 113 -19.55 19.76 28.01
N GLU A 114 -19.77 18.66 28.73
CA GLU A 114 -19.20 17.36 28.36
C GLU A 114 -19.83 16.82 27.08
N LEU A 115 -21.14 16.94 26.95
CA LEU A 115 -21.85 16.58 25.73
C LEU A 115 -21.37 17.43 24.54
N HIS A 116 -21.20 18.73 24.73
CA HIS A 116 -20.72 19.61 23.67
C HIS A 116 -19.33 19.20 23.16
N LYS A 117 -18.39 18.87 24.05
CA LYS A 117 -17.06 18.38 23.67
C LYS A 117 -17.12 17.06 22.90
N LEU A 118 -17.97 16.12 23.32
CA LEU A 118 -18.13 14.85 22.62
C LEU A 118 -18.74 15.05 21.24
N MET A 119 -19.72 15.93 21.09
CA MET A 119 -20.31 16.27 19.79
C MET A 119 -19.30 16.92 18.83
N GLU A 120 -18.46 17.82 19.33
CA GLU A 120 -17.38 18.43 18.53
C GLU A 120 -16.38 17.37 18.04
N ASN A 121 -15.92 16.48 18.93
CA ASN A 121 -15.01 15.39 18.59
C ASN A 121 -15.64 14.42 17.59
N TYR A 122 -16.90 14.05 17.77
CA TYR A 122 -17.65 13.21 16.85
C TYR A 122 -17.72 13.85 15.46
N THR A 123 -18.15 15.11 15.38
CA THR A 123 -18.29 15.83 14.11
C THR A 123 -16.96 15.93 13.36
N ASN A 124 -15.87 16.23 14.06
CA ASN A 124 -14.54 16.30 13.46
C ASN A 124 -14.08 14.94 12.95
N LEU A 125 -14.31 13.87 13.73
CA LEU A 125 -13.94 12.51 13.34
C LEU A 125 -14.80 12.00 12.18
N GLU A 126 -16.11 12.26 12.21
CA GLU A 126 -17.05 11.89 11.14
C GLU A 126 -16.69 12.57 9.83
N HIS A 127 -16.38 13.87 9.85
CA HIS A 127 -15.93 14.60 8.67
C HIS A 127 -14.66 13.98 8.07
N ARG A 128 -13.69 13.63 8.92
CA ARG A 128 -12.47 12.94 8.47
C ARG A 128 -12.77 11.55 7.90
N PHE A 129 -13.67 10.80 8.54
CA PHE A 129 -14.12 9.48 8.08
C PHE A 129 -14.79 9.57 6.70
N GLN A 130 -15.63 10.58 6.47
CA GLN A 130 -16.26 10.86 5.17
C GLN A 130 -15.23 11.20 4.09
N LEU A 131 -14.26 12.10 4.38
CA LEU A 131 -13.19 12.47 3.45
C LEU A 131 -12.35 11.27 2.99
N LEU A 132 -12.19 10.26 3.85
CA LEU A 132 -11.48 9.01 3.54
C LEU A 132 -12.38 7.92 2.93
N ASN A 133 -13.61 8.28 2.51
CA ASN A 133 -14.61 7.34 2.00
C ASN A 133 -14.94 6.20 2.97
N GLY A 134 -14.98 6.51 4.27
CA GLY A 134 -15.18 5.54 5.35
C GLY A 134 -16.47 4.71 5.22
N TYR A 135 -17.54 5.27 4.67
CA TYR A 135 -18.79 4.52 4.48
C TYR A 135 -18.75 3.46 3.37
N SER A 136 -17.80 3.56 2.44
CA SER A 136 -17.71 2.66 1.29
C SER A 136 -16.53 1.69 1.34
N TYR A 137 -15.68 1.73 2.38
CA TYR A 137 -14.47 0.92 2.41
C TYR A 137 -14.72 -0.59 2.31
N LYS A 138 -15.84 -1.09 2.88
CA LYS A 138 -16.21 -2.51 2.82
C LYS A 138 -16.46 -2.95 1.37
N SER A 139 -17.29 -2.19 0.65
CA SER A 139 -17.58 -2.44 -0.77
C SER A 139 -16.34 -2.26 -1.65
N GLU A 140 -15.44 -1.33 -1.31
CA GLU A 140 -14.17 -1.15 -2.01
C GLU A 140 -13.28 -2.40 -1.85
N ILE A 141 -13.15 -2.94 -0.63
CA ILE A 141 -12.39 -4.17 -0.35
C ILE A 141 -12.96 -5.33 -1.17
N GLU A 142 -14.27 -5.57 -1.10
CA GLU A 142 -14.93 -6.64 -1.84
C GLU A 142 -14.76 -6.50 -3.35
N GLY A 143 -14.91 -5.27 -3.85
CA GLY A 143 -14.74 -4.96 -5.27
C GLY A 143 -13.32 -5.25 -5.76
N VAL A 144 -12.29 -4.91 -5.00
CA VAL A 144 -10.89 -5.18 -5.36
C VAL A 144 -10.59 -6.69 -5.31
N ILE A 145 -11.06 -7.41 -4.28
CA ILE A 145 -10.86 -8.86 -4.15
C ILE A 145 -11.51 -9.58 -5.35
N LYS A 146 -12.78 -9.24 -5.68
CA LYS A 146 -13.49 -9.81 -6.84
C LYS A 146 -12.83 -9.44 -8.16
N GLY A 147 -12.38 -8.19 -8.31
CA GLY A 147 -11.68 -7.69 -9.49
C GLY A 147 -10.38 -8.43 -9.80
N LEU A 148 -9.72 -8.99 -8.77
CA LEU A 148 -8.53 -9.82 -8.92
C LEU A 148 -8.85 -11.34 -9.00
N GLY A 149 -10.12 -11.70 -9.26
CA GLY A 149 -10.54 -13.05 -9.62
C GLY A 149 -10.74 -13.99 -8.44
N PHE A 150 -11.03 -13.47 -7.25
CA PHE A 150 -11.56 -14.24 -6.13
C PHE A 150 -13.08 -14.18 -6.11
N THR A 151 -13.72 -15.27 -5.71
CA THR A 151 -15.16 -15.35 -5.49
C THR A 151 -15.51 -15.04 -4.04
N GLU A 152 -16.80 -14.85 -3.72
CA GLU A 152 -17.23 -14.67 -2.32
C GLU A 152 -16.90 -15.87 -1.43
N ASP A 153 -16.93 -17.07 -1.99
CA ASP A 153 -16.56 -18.30 -1.28
C ASP A 153 -15.08 -18.32 -0.87
N ASP A 154 -14.22 -17.60 -1.60
CA ASP A 154 -12.80 -17.50 -1.29
C ASP A 154 -12.51 -16.54 -0.12
N PHE A 155 -13.41 -15.62 0.21
CA PHE A 155 -13.16 -14.55 1.21
C PHE A 155 -12.68 -15.09 2.56
N ASN A 156 -13.24 -16.22 2.99
CA ASN A 156 -12.93 -16.86 4.27
C ASN A 156 -11.75 -17.85 4.20
N ARG A 157 -11.13 -18.04 3.03
CA ARG A 157 -9.98 -18.94 2.89
C ARG A 157 -8.75 -18.33 3.55
N GLU A 158 -8.01 -19.15 4.28
CA GLU A 158 -6.77 -18.77 4.94
C GLU A 158 -5.66 -18.48 3.91
N VAL A 159 -5.02 -17.31 4.03
CA VAL A 159 -3.96 -16.86 3.11
C VAL A 159 -2.78 -17.82 3.08
N GLY A 160 -2.43 -18.43 4.22
CA GLY A 160 -1.37 -19.43 4.32
C GLY A 160 -1.54 -20.63 3.38
N THR A 161 -2.80 -21.00 3.08
CA THR A 161 -3.14 -22.16 2.23
C THR A 161 -3.16 -21.88 0.72
N LEU A 162 -2.99 -20.61 0.34
CA LEU A 162 -3.06 -20.19 -1.07
C LEU A 162 -1.81 -20.58 -1.87
N SER A 163 -1.99 -20.77 -3.17
CA SER A 163 -0.86 -20.90 -4.09
C SER A 163 -0.07 -19.59 -4.19
N GLY A 164 1.19 -19.65 -4.65
CA GLY A 164 2.04 -18.45 -4.81
C GLY A 164 1.36 -17.36 -5.65
N GLY A 165 0.77 -17.71 -6.79
CA GLY A 165 0.05 -16.74 -7.62
C GLY A 165 -1.23 -16.18 -6.96
N GLN A 166 -1.89 -16.95 -6.09
CA GLN A 166 -3.00 -16.41 -5.29
C GLN A 166 -2.52 -15.47 -4.21
N LYS A 167 -1.41 -15.76 -3.52
CA LYS A 167 -0.77 -14.86 -2.56
C LYS A 167 -0.35 -13.55 -3.19
N THR A 168 0.25 -13.59 -4.39
CA THR A 168 0.59 -12.40 -5.17
C THR A 168 -0.65 -11.55 -5.47
N ARG A 169 -1.79 -12.18 -5.83
CA ARG A 169 -3.05 -11.43 -6.04
C ARG A 169 -3.58 -10.81 -4.76
N VAL A 170 -3.46 -11.47 -3.59
CA VAL A 170 -3.82 -10.88 -2.29
C VAL A 170 -2.93 -9.67 -1.97
N ALA A 171 -1.62 -9.78 -2.20
CA ALA A 171 -0.70 -8.64 -2.03
C ALA A 171 -1.04 -7.49 -2.98
N LEU A 172 -1.42 -7.79 -4.22
CA LEU A 172 -1.88 -6.78 -5.18
C LEU A 172 -3.20 -6.14 -4.74
N CYS A 173 -4.14 -6.88 -4.11
CA CYS A 173 -5.33 -6.28 -3.50
C CYS A 173 -4.96 -5.21 -2.47
N LYS A 174 -4.03 -5.56 -1.57
CA LYS A 174 -3.55 -4.63 -0.53
C LYS A 174 -2.95 -3.37 -1.17
N LEU A 175 -2.05 -3.56 -2.12
CA LEU A 175 -1.38 -2.47 -2.84
C LEU A 175 -2.37 -1.53 -3.54
N LEU A 176 -3.38 -2.06 -4.22
CA LEU A 176 -4.41 -1.26 -4.90
C LEU A 176 -5.28 -0.47 -3.91
N LEU A 177 -5.57 -1.04 -2.73
CA LEU A 177 -6.34 -0.35 -1.68
C LEU A 177 -5.55 0.74 -0.95
N GLU A 178 -4.23 0.66 -0.92
CA GLU A 178 -3.33 1.72 -0.42
C GLU A 178 -3.33 2.95 -1.32
N LYS A 179 -3.62 2.76 -2.63
CA LYS A 179 -3.66 3.80 -3.66
C LYS A 179 -2.36 4.63 -3.73
N PRO A 180 -1.20 4.00 -3.82
CA PRO A 180 0.05 4.75 -3.95
C PRO A 180 0.07 5.53 -5.28
N ASP A 181 0.84 6.62 -5.30
CA ASP A 181 1.03 7.43 -6.51
C ASP A 181 1.86 6.72 -7.59
N ILE A 182 2.76 5.84 -7.15
CA ILE A 182 3.60 4.99 -8.02
C ILE A 182 3.42 3.55 -7.60
N ILE A 183 3.17 2.67 -8.55
CA ILE A 183 3.16 1.23 -8.35
C ILE A 183 4.37 0.64 -9.04
N MET A 184 5.19 -0.10 -8.30
CA MET A 184 6.32 -0.85 -8.81
C MET A 184 6.03 -2.34 -8.71
N LEU A 185 6.18 -3.05 -9.83
CA LEU A 185 5.93 -4.48 -9.92
C LEU A 185 7.23 -5.18 -10.32
N ASP A 186 7.70 -6.13 -9.52
CA ASP A 186 8.90 -6.94 -9.80
C ASP A 186 8.46 -8.35 -10.21
N GLU A 187 8.28 -8.53 -11.53
CA GLU A 187 7.84 -9.75 -12.27
C GLU A 187 6.53 -10.40 -11.79
#